data_b29ad18679275647a25b5a34c3c3ca77
#
_entry.id   b29ad18679275647a25b5a34c3c3ca77
#
_cell.length_a   1.000
_cell.length_b   1.000
_cell.length_c   1.000
_cell.angle_alpha   90.00
_cell.angle_beta   90.00
_cell.angle_gamma   90.00
#
_symmetry.space_group_name_H-M   'P 1'
#
loop_
_entity.id
_entity.type
_entity.pdbx_description
1 polymer ?
#
loop_
_entity_poly.entity_id
_entity_poly.type
_entity_poly.pdbx_seq_one_letter_code
_entity_poly.pdbx_strand_id
1 'polypeptide(L)'
;MCGIAGIFLKKENKILSNNFLRMKKLLSHRGPDASGIYSTRYLKLVHTRLSIVDLETGNQPIENERFVLIANGEIYNDLELRKKYKKFAFKSKSDSESILATYCESGLDGLKLLRGMFAFALYDKQKKILILGRDIFGIKPLYFCCTNDGISFSSELEALKKIQSSNLNISKEKVLEILQLQYSTGKHTVYSGIQRVRPGEFLVIEEGEITKSFLTRFTKKTSPKRLSKKY
;
A
#
# COMPACT_ATOMS: atom_id res chain seq x y z
N MET A 1 2.76 -11.95 8.37
CA MET A 1 2.39 -10.98 7.31
C MET A 1 3.38 -9.85 7.31
N CYS A 2 3.83 -9.38 6.16
CA CYS A 2 4.73 -8.25 6.08
C CYS A 2 4.12 -6.95 6.64
N GLY A 3 4.97 -6.00 7.00
CA GLY A 3 4.57 -4.65 7.36
C GLY A 3 5.16 -3.64 6.38
N ILE A 4 4.37 -2.67 5.96
CA ILE A 4 4.81 -1.52 5.16
C ILE A 4 4.46 -0.23 5.87
N ALA A 5 5.35 0.76 5.78
CA ALA A 5 5.07 2.10 6.24
C ALA A 5 5.96 3.12 5.52
N GLY A 6 5.56 4.37 5.57
CA GLY A 6 6.34 5.46 4.99
C GLY A 6 5.82 6.84 5.35
N ILE A 7 6.65 7.80 5.00
CA ILE A 7 6.31 9.23 5.04
C ILE A 7 6.72 9.88 3.71
N PHE A 8 5.88 10.74 3.16
CA PHE A 8 6.21 11.58 2.03
C PHE A 8 5.91 13.04 2.38
N LEU A 9 6.95 13.84 2.47
CA LEU A 9 6.92 15.20 3.02
C LEU A 9 6.84 16.27 1.92
N LYS A 10 6.12 17.32 2.17
CA LYS A 10 6.12 18.56 1.35
C LYS A 10 7.41 19.34 1.51
N LYS A 11 7.90 19.39 2.74
CA LYS A 11 9.14 20.05 3.15
C LYS A 11 9.87 19.19 4.15
N GLU A 12 11.15 19.42 4.32
CA GLU A 12 11.95 18.68 5.29
C GLU A 12 11.40 18.89 6.71
N ASN A 13 11.13 17.76 7.39
CA ASN A 13 10.76 17.77 8.81
C ASN A 13 11.63 16.73 9.54
N LYS A 14 12.61 17.25 10.32
CA LYS A 14 13.57 16.41 11.04
C LYS A 14 12.90 15.55 12.12
N ILE A 15 11.86 16.06 12.78
CA ILE A 15 11.15 15.33 13.85
C ILE A 15 10.46 14.09 13.26
N LEU A 16 9.68 14.26 12.18
CA LEU A 16 9.03 13.14 11.51
C LEU A 16 10.06 12.17 10.92
N SER A 17 11.15 12.69 10.36
CA SER A 17 12.24 11.87 9.84
C SER A 17 12.90 11.02 10.93
N ASN A 18 13.11 11.56 12.11
CA ASN A 18 13.69 10.83 13.24
C ASN A 18 12.71 9.80 13.84
N ASN A 19 11.42 10.15 13.89
CA ASN A 19 10.38 9.24 14.37
C ASN A 19 10.10 8.08 13.40
N PHE A 20 10.45 8.23 12.12
CA PHE A 20 10.25 7.19 11.11
C PHE A 20 10.88 5.84 11.46
N LEU A 21 12.10 5.84 12.02
CA LEU A 21 12.76 4.60 12.42
C LEU A 21 11.99 3.81 13.49
N ARG A 22 11.15 4.50 14.28
CA ARG A 22 10.25 3.85 15.23
C ARG A 22 9.20 2.98 14.53
N MET A 23 8.76 3.35 13.31
CA MET A 23 7.81 2.54 12.53
C MET A 23 8.35 1.15 12.23
N LYS A 24 9.64 1.03 11.91
CA LYS A 24 10.30 -0.27 11.70
C LYS A 24 10.15 -1.16 12.94
N LYS A 25 10.45 -0.62 14.12
CA LYS A 25 10.34 -1.36 15.39
C LYS A 25 8.88 -1.76 15.68
N LEU A 26 7.93 -0.85 15.44
CA LEU A 26 6.51 -1.08 15.68
C LEU A 26 5.89 -2.14 14.73
N LEU A 27 6.48 -2.30 13.54
CA LEU A 27 6.03 -3.29 12.55
C LEU A 27 6.82 -4.60 12.57
N SER A 28 7.85 -4.74 13.42
CA SER A 28 8.74 -5.91 13.43
C SER A 28 8.01 -7.23 13.71
N HIS A 29 6.96 -7.22 14.54
CA HIS A 29 6.13 -8.39 14.82
C HIS A 29 5.40 -8.93 13.59
N ARG A 30 5.17 -8.09 12.57
CA ARG A 30 4.54 -8.50 11.31
C ARG A 30 5.51 -9.22 10.39
N GLY A 31 6.76 -8.85 10.44
CA GLY A 31 7.80 -9.40 9.56
C GLY A 31 9.15 -9.44 10.28
N PRO A 32 9.39 -10.52 11.06
CA PRO A 32 10.59 -10.62 11.87
C PRO A 32 11.84 -11.04 11.08
N ASP A 33 11.69 -11.59 9.86
CA ASP A 33 12.78 -12.28 9.16
C ASP A 33 13.78 -11.31 8.53
N ALA A 34 13.30 -10.20 7.98
CA ALA A 34 14.14 -9.17 7.37
C ALA A 34 13.46 -7.80 7.40
N SER A 35 14.24 -6.76 7.15
CA SER A 35 13.69 -5.41 6.97
C SER A 35 14.55 -4.61 6.02
N GLY A 36 13.91 -3.73 5.25
CA GLY A 36 14.58 -2.80 4.36
C GLY A 36 14.03 -1.39 4.48
N ILE A 37 14.86 -0.42 4.14
CA ILE A 37 14.55 1.00 4.20
C ILE A 37 14.99 1.66 2.89
N TYR A 38 14.13 2.49 2.31
CA TYR A 38 14.48 3.48 1.30
C TYR A 38 14.34 4.87 1.92
N SER A 39 15.32 5.73 1.73
CA SER A 39 15.32 7.05 2.36
C SER A 39 15.90 8.12 1.44
N THR A 40 15.11 9.15 1.21
CA THR A 40 15.53 10.43 0.61
C THR A 40 15.23 11.56 1.59
N ARG A 41 15.51 12.79 1.18
CA ARG A 41 15.18 14.00 1.97
C ARG A 41 13.68 14.09 2.29
N TYR A 42 12.81 13.71 1.34
CA TYR A 42 11.35 13.91 1.44
C TYR A 42 10.57 12.60 1.54
N LEU A 43 11.11 11.50 1.09
CA LEU A 43 10.43 10.19 1.11
C LEU A 43 11.23 9.18 1.92
N LYS A 44 10.55 8.52 2.85
CA LYS A 44 11.09 7.38 3.57
C LYS A 44 10.08 6.24 3.53
N LEU A 45 10.58 5.05 3.19
CA LEU A 45 9.79 3.82 3.13
C LEU A 45 10.47 2.76 3.99
N VAL A 46 9.69 1.96 4.70
CA VAL A 46 10.15 0.80 5.46
C VAL A 46 9.29 -0.41 5.13
N HIS A 47 9.97 -1.53 4.97
CA HIS A 47 9.36 -2.84 4.86
C HIS A 47 9.88 -3.75 5.97
N THR A 48 9.00 -4.50 6.61
CA THR A 48 9.34 -5.62 7.50
C THR A 48 8.80 -6.90 6.89
N ARG A 49 9.68 -7.90 6.72
CA ARG A 49 9.42 -9.09 5.91
C ARG A 49 9.11 -10.30 6.76
N LEU A 50 8.01 -10.97 6.44
CA LEU A 50 7.79 -12.37 6.72
C LEU A 50 8.03 -13.14 5.42
N SER A 51 9.07 -13.97 5.39
CA SER A 51 9.54 -14.65 4.18
C SER A 51 8.68 -15.88 3.88
N ILE A 52 7.76 -15.77 2.92
CA ILE A 52 6.85 -16.85 2.49
C ILE A 52 7.14 -17.20 1.03
N VAL A 53 7.26 -16.22 0.16
CA VAL A 53 7.54 -16.37 -1.28
C VAL A 53 8.91 -15.78 -1.57
N ASP A 54 9.67 -16.42 -2.48
CA ASP A 54 10.99 -15.99 -2.92
C ASP A 54 11.96 -15.70 -1.75
N LEU A 55 12.36 -16.73 -1.04
CA LEU A 55 13.18 -16.62 0.17
C LEU A 55 14.53 -15.92 -0.08
N GLU A 56 15.09 -16.05 -1.27
CA GLU A 56 16.43 -15.57 -1.62
C GLU A 56 16.43 -14.14 -2.16
N THR A 57 15.56 -13.84 -3.13
CA THR A 57 15.60 -12.57 -3.87
C THR A 57 14.42 -11.62 -3.57
N GLY A 58 13.44 -12.06 -2.78
CA GLY A 58 12.22 -11.31 -2.45
C GLY A 58 12.38 -10.21 -1.41
N ASN A 59 13.60 -9.73 -1.16
CA ASN A 59 13.83 -8.62 -0.24
C ASN A 59 13.23 -7.30 -0.78
N GLN A 60 12.71 -6.51 0.13
CA GLN A 60 12.10 -5.22 -0.17
C GLN A 60 12.72 -4.11 0.69
N PRO A 61 12.78 -2.84 0.20
CA PRO A 61 12.18 -2.32 -1.04
C PRO A 61 12.76 -2.94 -2.32
N ILE A 62 11.89 -3.24 -3.31
CA ILE A 62 12.33 -3.57 -4.67
C ILE A 62 12.66 -2.23 -5.34
N GLU A 63 13.91 -2.08 -5.78
CA GLU A 63 14.41 -0.83 -6.32
C GLU A 63 15.06 -1.03 -7.70
N ASN A 64 14.77 -0.09 -8.60
CA ASN A 64 15.50 0.08 -9.86
C ASN A 64 15.76 1.57 -10.11
N GLU A 65 16.26 1.92 -11.28
CA GLU A 65 16.58 3.32 -11.65
C GLU A 65 15.36 4.24 -11.53
N ARG A 66 14.18 3.74 -11.85
CA ARG A 66 12.95 4.54 -11.90
C ARG A 66 12.03 4.34 -10.69
N PHE A 67 11.94 3.13 -10.18
CA PHE A 67 10.90 2.78 -9.19
C PHE A 67 11.47 2.32 -7.86
N VAL A 68 10.69 2.54 -6.81
CA VAL A 68 10.84 1.90 -5.50
C VAL A 68 9.49 1.35 -5.08
N LEU A 69 9.45 0.09 -4.67
CA LEU A 69 8.22 -0.60 -4.25
C LEU A 69 8.41 -1.26 -2.89
N ILE A 70 7.44 -1.06 -2.02
CA ILE A 70 7.21 -1.89 -0.83
C ILE A 70 5.78 -2.44 -0.90
N ALA A 71 5.62 -3.73 -0.64
CA ALA A 71 4.34 -4.42 -0.71
C ALA A 71 4.16 -5.43 0.41
N ASN A 72 2.94 -5.56 0.90
CA ASN A 72 2.49 -6.62 1.79
C ASN A 72 1.36 -7.35 1.12
N GLY A 73 1.58 -8.57 0.67
CA GLY A 73 0.52 -9.34 0.01
C GLY A 73 1.04 -10.38 -0.95
N GLU A 74 0.17 -10.76 -1.87
CA GLU A 74 0.41 -11.73 -2.93
C GLU A 74 -0.39 -11.37 -4.17
N ILE A 75 0.27 -11.36 -5.34
CA ILE A 75 -0.34 -11.10 -6.64
C ILE A 75 -0.63 -12.43 -7.33
N TYR A 76 -1.86 -12.89 -7.26
CA TYR A 76 -2.27 -14.22 -7.74
C TYR A 76 -2.11 -14.41 -9.26
N ASN A 77 -2.20 -13.33 -10.03
CA ASN A 77 -2.03 -13.39 -11.47
C ASN A 77 -0.63 -12.97 -11.95
N ASP A 78 0.40 -13.12 -11.09
CA ASP A 78 1.80 -12.79 -11.43
C ASP A 78 2.25 -13.44 -12.74
N LEU A 79 2.04 -14.75 -12.89
CA LEU A 79 2.47 -15.47 -14.10
C LEU A 79 1.79 -14.98 -15.39
N GLU A 80 0.52 -14.55 -15.31
CA GLU A 80 -0.19 -13.94 -16.43
C GLU A 80 0.39 -12.58 -16.78
N LEU A 81 0.70 -11.76 -15.77
CA LEU A 81 1.25 -10.42 -15.94
C LEU A 81 2.68 -10.48 -16.48
N ARG A 82 3.52 -11.40 -16.02
CA ARG A 82 4.86 -11.65 -16.56
C ARG A 82 4.80 -12.05 -18.04
N LYS A 83 3.86 -12.90 -18.43
CA LYS A 83 3.64 -13.27 -19.84
C LYS A 83 3.17 -12.09 -20.68
N LYS A 84 2.33 -11.22 -20.10
CA LYS A 84 1.80 -10.01 -20.79
C LYS A 84 2.88 -8.93 -20.95
N TYR A 85 3.68 -8.70 -19.93
CA TYR A 85 4.66 -7.61 -19.88
C TYR A 85 6.09 -8.10 -20.05
N LYS A 86 6.35 -8.88 -21.10
CA LYS A 86 7.67 -9.49 -21.42
C LYS A 86 8.80 -8.49 -21.61
N LYS A 87 8.50 -7.23 -21.92
CA LYS A 87 9.49 -6.17 -22.09
C LYS A 87 10.04 -5.64 -20.76
N PHE A 88 9.29 -5.82 -19.68
CA PHE A 88 9.75 -5.44 -18.34
C PHE A 88 10.85 -6.40 -17.87
N ALA A 89 11.98 -5.85 -17.44
CA ALA A 89 13.11 -6.65 -16.97
C ALA A 89 12.89 -7.07 -15.50
N PHE A 90 12.23 -8.21 -15.29
CA PHE A 90 12.07 -8.81 -13.98
C PHE A 90 13.41 -9.25 -13.41
N LYS A 91 13.72 -8.88 -12.17
CA LYS A 91 14.98 -9.17 -11.48
C LYS A 91 14.86 -10.26 -10.41
N SER A 92 13.65 -10.54 -9.94
CA SER A 92 13.37 -11.52 -8.89
C SER A 92 12.25 -12.48 -9.29
N LYS A 93 12.02 -13.48 -8.46
CA LYS A 93 10.85 -14.37 -8.57
C LYS A 93 9.67 -13.84 -7.75
N SER A 94 9.82 -12.68 -7.10
CA SER A 94 8.76 -12.07 -6.29
C SER A 94 7.61 -11.63 -7.19
N ASP A 95 6.40 -12.07 -6.85
CA ASP A 95 5.14 -11.66 -7.47
C ASP A 95 4.89 -10.15 -7.37
N SER A 96 5.45 -9.50 -6.34
CA SER A 96 5.35 -8.06 -6.15
C SER A 96 5.95 -7.25 -7.29
N GLU A 97 6.94 -7.79 -8.05
CA GLU A 97 7.47 -7.10 -9.24
C GLU A 97 6.43 -6.90 -10.33
N SER A 98 5.38 -7.72 -10.38
CA SER A 98 4.27 -7.52 -11.31
C SER A 98 3.52 -6.20 -11.09
N ILE A 99 3.57 -5.62 -9.88
CA ILE A 99 3.05 -4.28 -9.60
C ILE A 99 3.87 -3.24 -10.39
N LEU A 100 5.20 -3.36 -10.38
CA LEU A 100 6.08 -2.48 -11.15
C LEU A 100 5.86 -2.63 -12.66
N ALA A 101 5.80 -3.87 -13.15
CA ALA A 101 5.61 -4.16 -14.57
C ALA A 101 4.27 -3.58 -15.08
N THR A 102 3.18 -3.77 -14.35
CA THR A 102 1.86 -3.24 -14.74
C THR A 102 1.84 -1.72 -14.77
N TYR A 103 2.45 -1.07 -13.78
CA TYR A 103 2.51 0.39 -13.74
C TYR A 103 3.46 0.95 -14.81
N CYS A 104 4.61 0.34 -15.02
CA CYS A 104 5.60 0.76 -16.02
C CYS A 104 5.00 0.79 -17.44
N GLU A 105 4.31 -0.29 -17.81
CA GLU A 105 3.81 -0.50 -19.18
C GLU A 105 2.43 0.11 -19.43
N SER A 106 1.59 0.21 -18.40
CA SER A 106 0.18 0.60 -18.58
C SER A 106 -0.25 1.73 -17.62
N GLY A 107 0.67 2.33 -16.87
CA GLY A 107 0.39 3.42 -15.95
C GLY A 107 -0.60 3.03 -14.85
N LEU A 108 -1.39 4.01 -14.40
CA LEU A 108 -2.40 3.81 -13.35
C LEU A 108 -3.49 2.79 -13.76
N ASP A 109 -3.83 2.72 -15.04
CA ASP A 109 -4.82 1.75 -15.52
C ASP A 109 -4.30 0.31 -15.44
N GLY A 110 -3.00 0.11 -15.57
CA GLY A 110 -2.36 -1.19 -15.38
C GLY A 110 -2.61 -1.75 -13.99
N LEU A 111 -2.58 -0.92 -12.96
CA LEU A 111 -2.81 -1.34 -11.57
C LEU A 111 -4.19 -1.96 -11.34
N LYS A 112 -5.19 -1.63 -12.17
CA LYS A 112 -6.52 -2.25 -12.12
C LYS A 112 -6.54 -3.72 -12.55
N LEU A 113 -5.46 -4.20 -13.19
CA LEU A 113 -5.31 -5.59 -13.64
C LEU A 113 -4.80 -6.52 -12.54
N LEU A 114 -4.31 -5.97 -11.43
CA LEU A 114 -3.81 -6.74 -10.31
C LEU A 114 -4.93 -7.54 -9.67
N ARG A 115 -4.72 -8.83 -9.51
CA ARG A 115 -5.58 -9.75 -8.76
C ARG A 115 -4.79 -10.37 -7.63
N GLY A 116 -5.32 -10.26 -6.42
CA GLY A 116 -4.63 -10.78 -5.24
C GLY A 116 -5.11 -10.12 -3.95
N MET A 117 -4.36 -10.34 -2.91
CA MET A 117 -4.51 -9.69 -1.60
C MET A 117 -3.27 -8.84 -1.35
N PHE A 118 -3.38 -7.52 -1.41
CA PHE A 118 -2.22 -6.66 -1.32
C PHE A 118 -2.50 -5.28 -0.72
N ALA A 119 -1.46 -4.74 -0.12
CA ALA A 119 -1.29 -3.31 0.12
C ALA A 119 0.13 -2.93 -0.29
N PHE A 120 0.31 -1.84 -1.02
CA PHE A 120 1.62 -1.41 -1.48
C PHE A 120 1.81 0.11 -1.46
N ALA A 121 3.07 0.51 -1.49
CA ALA A 121 3.50 1.85 -1.81
C ALA A 121 4.54 1.78 -2.93
N LEU A 122 4.23 2.41 -4.06
CA LEU A 122 5.08 2.49 -5.26
C LEU A 122 5.48 3.95 -5.48
N TYR A 123 6.77 4.21 -5.54
CA TYR A 123 7.32 5.52 -5.84
C TYR A 123 7.95 5.54 -7.23
N ASP A 124 7.47 6.45 -8.10
CA ASP A 124 8.07 6.76 -9.40
C ASP A 124 9.03 7.94 -9.22
N LYS A 125 10.34 7.66 -9.26
CA LYS A 125 11.40 8.65 -9.05
C LYS A 125 11.43 9.73 -10.14
N GLN A 126 11.06 9.38 -11.38
CA GLN A 126 11.02 10.31 -12.51
C GLN A 126 9.87 11.29 -12.39
N LYS A 127 8.68 10.79 -12.04
CA LYS A 127 7.49 11.62 -11.88
C LYS A 127 7.39 12.25 -10.49
N LYS A 128 8.21 11.79 -9.53
CA LYS A 128 8.16 12.19 -8.11
C LYS A 128 6.79 11.95 -7.47
N ILE A 129 6.10 10.90 -7.86
CA ILE A 129 4.79 10.52 -7.30
C ILE A 129 4.89 9.26 -6.48
N LEU A 130 4.13 9.21 -5.39
CA LEU A 130 3.91 8.03 -4.57
C LEU A 130 2.49 7.52 -4.79
N ILE A 131 2.35 6.22 -5.02
CA ILE A 131 1.06 5.57 -5.19
C ILE A 131 0.87 4.60 -4.04
N LEU A 132 -0.20 4.77 -3.26
CA LEU A 132 -0.67 3.80 -2.30
C LEU A 132 -1.80 3.00 -2.93
N GLY A 133 -1.71 1.68 -2.89
CA GLY A 133 -2.74 0.79 -3.43
C GLY A 133 -3.18 -0.26 -2.44
N ARG A 134 -4.48 -0.58 -2.45
CA ARG A 134 -5.07 -1.63 -1.63
C ARG A 134 -5.96 -2.54 -2.45
N ASP A 135 -5.91 -3.83 -2.18
CA ASP A 135 -6.71 -4.84 -2.87
C ASP A 135 -8.22 -4.59 -2.78
N ILE A 136 -8.95 -5.14 -3.76
CA ILE A 136 -10.38 -4.90 -3.97
C ILE A 136 -11.29 -5.31 -2.79
N PHE A 137 -10.83 -6.26 -1.96
CA PHE A 137 -11.54 -6.71 -0.76
C PHE A 137 -10.99 -6.06 0.52
N GLY A 138 -9.85 -5.33 0.43
CA GLY A 138 -9.19 -4.72 1.58
C GLY A 138 -8.64 -5.75 2.56
N ILE A 139 -8.19 -6.91 2.06
CA ILE A 139 -7.66 -8.01 2.88
C ILE A 139 -6.39 -7.56 3.60
N LYS A 140 -5.50 -6.85 2.89
CA LYS A 140 -4.31 -6.29 3.53
C LYS A 140 -4.61 -4.89 4.06
N PRO A 141 -4.27 -4.61 5.32
CA PRO A 141 -4.54 -3.31 5.92
C PRO A 141 -3.59 -2.24 5.38
N LEU A 142 -4.13 -1.03 5.18
CA LEU A 142 -3.35 0.17 4.86
C LEU A 142 -4.07 1.40 5.39
N TYR A 143 -3.37 2.18 6.20
CA TYR A 143 -3.85 3.40 6.82
C TYR A 143 -2.96 4.57 6.42
N PHE A 144 -3.51 5.78 6.44
CA PHE A 144 -2.76 7.00 6.18
C PHE A 144 -3.26 8.16 7.04
N CYS A 145 -2.38 9.15 7.20
CA CYS A 145 -2.65 10.39 7.87
C CYS A 145 -2.05 11.53 7.05
N CYS A 146 -2.87 12.53 6.71
CA CYS A 146 -2.44 13.75 6.06
C CYS A 146 -2.24 14.83 7.12
N THR A 147 -1.14 15.56 7.02
CA THR A 147 -0.79 16.71 7.86
C THR A 147 -0.32 17.87 6.99
N ASN A 148 -0.07 19.02 7.61
CA ASN A 148 0.54 20.17 6.91
C ASN A 148 1.96 19.87 6.39
N ASP A 149 2.64 18.89 6.98
CA ASP A 149 4.00 18.48 6.61
C ASP A 149 4.04 17.45 5.48
N GLY A 150 2.92 16.81 5.17
CA GLY A 150 2.81 15.77 4.15
C GLY A 150 1.93 14.61 4.57
N ILE A 151 2.17 13.44 3.99
CA ILE A 151 1.42 12.21 4.25
C ILE A 151 2.33 11.17 4.93
N SER A 152 1.75 10.45 5.89
CA SER A 152 2.31 9.22 6.45
C SER A 152 1.35 8.06 6.26
N PHE A 153 1.87 6.85 6.10
CA PHE A 153 1.06 5.65 5.92
C PHE A 153 1.68 4.44 6.61
N SER A 154 0.86 3.46 6.95
CA SER A 154 1.31 2.21 7.58
C SER A 154 0.28 1.09 7.43
N SER A 155 0.77 -0.16 7.48
CA SER A 155 -0.07 -1.34 7.65
C SER A 155 -0.82 -1.35 8.98
N GLU A 156 -0.38 -0.61 9.98
CA GLU A 156 -0.97 -0.57 11.31
C GLU A 156 -1.24 0.83 11.82
N LEU A 157 -2.39 0.96 12.46
CA LEU A 157 -2.89 2.19 13.03
C LEU A 157 -1.97 2.73 14.14
N GLU A 158 -1.50 1.82 15.01
CA GLU A 158 -0.65 2.17 16.15
C GLU A 158 0.70 2.75 15.71
N ALA A 159 1.27 2.25 14.60
CA ALA A 159 2.48 2.81 14.05
C ALA A 159 2.30 4.27 13.60
N LEU A 160 1.16 4.59 12.95
CA LEU A 160 0.84 5.97 12.58
C LEU A 160 0.62 6.86 13.80
N LYS A 161 -0.15 6.40 14.77
CA LYS A 161 -0.40 7.14 16.01
C LYS A 161 0.89 7.55 16.69
N LYS A 162 1.87 6.63 16.79
CA LYS A 162 3.12 6.88 17.52
C LYS A 162 4.09 7.83 16.83
N ILE A 163 3.97 8.04 15.54
CA ILE A 163 4.83 9.00 14.82
C ILE A 163 4.21 10.39 14.72
N GLN A 164 2.90 10.52 14.92
CA GLN A 164 2.25 11.83 14.94
C GLN A 164 2.64 12.58 16.21
N SER A 165 3.11 13.81 16.05
CA SER A 165 3.51 14.67 17.17
C SER A 165 2.32 15.24 17.93
N SER A 166 1.13 15.24 17.35
CA SER A 166 -0.12 15.74 17.93
C SER A 166 -0.89 14.61 18.59
N ASN A 167 -1.52 14.92 19.74
CA ASN A 167 -2.49 14.04 20.34
C ASN A 167 -3.67 13.87 19.39
N LEU A 168 -3.84 12.66 18.87
CA LEU A 168 -4.98 12.32 18.03
C LEU A 168 -6.23 12.17 18.88
N ASN A 169 -7.27 12.92 18.57
CA ASN A 169 -8.56 12.81 19.24
C ASN A 169 -9.22 11.47 18.91
N ILE A 170 -9.88 10.87 19.89
CA ILE A 170 -10.68 9.67 19.72
C ILE A 170 -12.07 10.06 19.21
N SER A 171 -12.51 9.44 18.13
CA SER A 171 -13.87 9.59 17.60
C SER A 171 -14.84 8.77 18.44
N LYS A 172 -15.70 9.45 19.21
CA LYS A 172 -16.76 8.80 20.01
C LYS A 172 -17.69 7.96 19.13
N GLU A 173 -18.04 8.45 17.96
CA GLU A 173 -18.86 7.73 16.96
C GLU A 173 -18.24 6.39 16.58
N LYS A 174 -16.95 6.39 16.25
CA LYS A 174 -16.24 5.15 15.88
C LYS A 174 -16.02 4.20 17.06
N VAL A 175 -15.89 4.72 18.25
CA VAL A 175 -15.87 3.87 19.46
C VAL A 175 -17.21 3.18 19.65
N LEU A 176 -18.33 3.91 19.54
CA LEU A 176 -19.66 3.32 19.65
C LEU A 176 -19.91 2.27 18.56
N GLU A 177 -19.50 2.55 17.32
CA GLU A 177 -19.59 1.59 16.21
C GLU A 177 -18.82 0.30 16.50
N ILE A 178 -17.59 0.40 17.05
CA ILE A 178 -16.78 -0.77 17.44
C ILE A 178 -17.46 -1.55 18.58
N LEU A 179 -18.03 -0.87 19.57
CA LEU A 179 -18.73 -1.53 20.66
C LEU A 179 -19.97 -2.29 20.19
N GLN A 180 -20.69 -1.77 19.19
CA GLN A 180 -21.88 -2.40 18.62
C GLN A 180 -21.57 -3.51 17.63
N LEU A 181 -20.62 -3.27 16.71
CA LEU A 181 -20.34 -4.14 15.55
C LEU A 181 -19.10 -5.03 15.73
N GLN A 182 -18.29 -4.77 16.77
CA GLN A 182 -16.97 -5.42 17.00
C GLN A 182 -15.92 -5.05 15.94
N TYR A 183 -16.22 -4.16 15.00
CA TYR A 183 -15.30 -3.61 14.01
C TYR A 183 -15.74 -2.21 13.59
N SER A 184 -14.86 -1.46 12.94
CA SER A 184 -15.22 -0.13 12.39
C SER A 184 -15.28 -0.15 10.88
N THR A 185 -16.34 0.45 10.32
CA THR A 185 -16.62 0.49 8.88
C THR A 185 -16.05 1.73 8.20
N GLY A 186 -16.01 1.67 6.86
CA GLY A 186 -15.70 2.82 6.01
C GLY A 186 -14.25 3.31 6.11
N LYS A 187 -14.06 4.58 5.77
CA LYS A 187 -12.76 5.22 5.64
C LYS A 187 -12.16 5.68 6.97
N HIS A 188 -13.01 6.14 7.90
CA HIS A 188 -12.58 6.72 9.17
C HIS A 188 -12.22 5.65 10.19
N THR A 189 -11.26 5.96 11.04
CA THR A 189 -10.81 5.10 12.13
C THR A 189 -11.22 5.66 13.49
N VAL A 190 -10.89 4.95 14.55
CA VAL A 190 -11.10 5.43 15.93
C VAL A 190 -10.29 6.69 16.24
N TYR A 191 -9.21 6.95 15.51
CA TYR A 191 -8.44 8.19 15.67
C TYR A 191 -8.81 9.18 14.58
N SER A 192 -9.27 10.38 14.99
CA SER A 192 -9.51 11.49 14.09
C SER A 192 -8.20 11.85 13.37
N GLY A 193 -8.28 12.03 12.05
CA GLY A 193 -7.10 12.31 11.22
C GLY A 193 -6.40 11.09 10.62
N ILE A 194 -6.61 9.87 11.16
CA ILE A 194 -6.13 8.65 10.52
C ILE A 194 -7.27 7.99 9.74
N GLN A 195 -6.99 7.68 8.49
CA GLN A 195 -7.95 7.10 7.57
C GLN A 195 -7.44 5.76 7.02
N ARG A 196 -8.35 4.93 6.55
CA ARG A 196 -8.03 3.73 5.77
C ARG A 196 -7.98 4.06 4.29
N VAL A 197 -7.03 3.48 3.58
CA VAL A 197 -7.18 3.30 2.14
C VAL A 197 -8.33 2.31 1.94
N ARG A 198 -9.36 2.70 1.21
CA ARG A 198 -10.57 1.87 1.03
C ARG A 198 -10.25 0.61 0.24
N PRO A 199 -11.04 -0.47 0.37
CA PRO A 199 -10.95 -1.62 -0.52
C PRO A 199 -11.00 -1.19 -2.00
N GLY A 200 -10.02 -1.66 -2.80
CA GLY A 200 -9.88 -1.32 -4.21
C GLY A 200 -9.41 0.10 -4.50
N GLU A 201 -9.01 0.88 -3.49
CA GLU A 201 -8.59 2.27 -3.67
C GLU A 201 -7.10 2.37 -3.96
N PHE A 202 -6.80 3.29 -4.88
CA PHE A 202 -5.45 3.77 -5.18
C PHE A 202 -5.41 5.28 -4.95
N LEU A 203 -4.41 5.74 -4.19
CA LEU A 203 -4.15 7.14 -3.93
C LEU A 203 -2.87 7.55 -4.64
N VAL A 204 -2.93 8.62 -5.42
CA VAL A 204 -1.76 9.23 -6.06
C VAL A 204 -1.38 10.46 -5.24
N ILE A 205 -0.12 10.53 -4.86
CA ILE A 205 0.41 11.54 -3.95
C ILE A 205 1.58 12.23 -4.63
N GLU A 206 1.50 13.55 -4.72
CA GLU A 206 2.55 14.42 -5.24
C GLU A 206 2.93 15.42 -4.16
N GLU A 207 4.21 15.63 -3.95
CA GLU A 207 4.73 16.59 -2.95
C GLU A 207 4.05 16.46 -1.57
N GLY A 208 3.76 15.23 -1.15
CA GLY A 208 3.13 14.94 0.14
C GLY A 208 1.63 15.23 0.22
N GLU A 209 0.96 15.53 -0.90
CA GLU A 209 -0.49 15.73 -0.99
C GLU A 209 -1.16 14.68 -1.89
N ILE A 210 -2.39 14.27 -1.54
CA ILE A 210 -3.19 13.40 -2.38
C ILE A 210 -3.77 14.25 -3.52
N THR A 211 -3.28 14.04 -4.74
CA THR A 211 -3.74 14.75 -5.94
C THR A 211 -4.83 14.01 -6.68
N LYS A 212 -4.88 12.68 -6.56
CA LYS A 212 -5.87 11.84 -7.23
C LYS A 212 -6.18 10.60 -6.43
N SER A 213 -7.43 10.14 -6.49
CA SER A 213 -7.83 8.81 -6.04
C SER A 213 -8.75 8.14 -7.04
N PHE A 214 -8.67 6.81 -7.15
CA PHE A 214 -9.60 6.04 -7.97
C PHE A 214 -9.87 4.68 -7.33
N LEU A 215 -11.02 4.10 -7.67
CA LEU A 215 -11.47 2.81 -7.16
C LEU A 215 -11.49 1.79 -8.31
N THR A 216 -10.93 0.62 -8.04
CA THR A 216 -11.17 -0.58 -8.85
C THR A 216 -12.38 -1.30 -8.28
N ARG A 217 -13.36 -1.60 -9.13
CA ARG A 217 -14.55 -2.34 -8.74
C ARG A 217 -14.53 -3.71 -9.38
N PHE A 218 -15.05 -4.70 -8.68
CA PHE A 218 -15.27 -6.02 -9.26
C PHE A 218 -16.42 -5.91 -10.29
N THR A 219 -16.09 -5.96 -11.56
CA THR A 219 -17.09 -6.06 -12.63
C THR A 219 -17.20 -7.51 -13.05
N LYS A 220 -18.27 -8.19 -12.61
CA LYS A 220 -18.61 -9.49 -13.17
C LYS A 220 -19.08 -9.25 -14.60
N LYS A 221 -18.30 -9.66 -15.60
CA LYS A 221 -18.79 -9.79 -16.96
C LYS A 221 -19.82 -10.94 -16.95
N THR A 222 -21.05 -10.61 -16.68
CA THR A 222 -22.17 -11.53 -16.96
C THR A 222 -22.41 -11.50 -18.46
N SER A 223 -21.75 -12.37 -19.21
CA SER A 223 -22.33 -12.81 -20.46
C SER A 223 -23.57 -13.64 -20.09
N PRO A 224 -24.77 -13.29 -20.52
CA PRO A 224 -25.91 -14.15 -20.33
C PRO A 224 -25.63 -15.41 -21.19
N LYS A 225 -25.25 -16.51 -20.54
CA LYS A 225 -25.37 -17.83 -21.17
C LYS A 225 -26.88 -18.01 -21.37
N ARG A 226 -27.35 -17.86 -22.59
CA ARG A 226 -28.67 -18.37 -22.97
C ARG A 226 -28.67 -19.85 -22.59
N LEU A 227 -29.40 -20.20 -21.55
CA LEU A 227 -29.81 -21.57 -21.32
C LEU A 227 -30.66 -21.96 -22.52
N SER A 228 -30.07 -22.67 -23.47
CA SER A 228 -30.84 -23.36 -24.50
C SER A 228 -31.69 -24.41 -23.79
N LYS A 229 -32.97 -24.13 -23.63
CA LYS A 229 -33.96 -25.16 -23.28
C LYS A 229 -33.87 -26.23 -24.37
N LYS A 230 -33.25 -27.36 -24.09
CA LYS A 230 -33.54 -28.61 -24.82
C LYS A 230 -34.74 -29.23 -24.08
N TYR A 231 -35.88 -29.23 -24.74
CA TYR A 231 -36.98 -30.12 -24.47
C TYR A 231 -36.72 -31.45 -25.19
#